data_16bc927d31e9de473912e965d1c931e4
#
_entry.id   16bc927d31e9de473912e965d1c931e4
#
_cell.length_a   1.000
_cell.length_b   1.000
_cell.length_c   1.000
_cell.angle_alpha   90.00
_cell.angle_beta   90.00
_cell.angle_gamma   90.00
#
_symmetry.space_group_name_H-M   'P 1'
#
loop_
_entity.id
_entity.type
_entity.pdbx_description
1 polymer ?
#
loop_
_entity_poly.entity_id
_entity_poly.type
_entity_poly.pdbx_seq_one_letter_code
_entity_poly.pdbx_strand_id
1 'polypeptide(L)'
;RAGGEGTAMTATFVPVYDGGRGALAAEKRTAGKTFVADPKYLQKRAALSEKKESSAPLYDATGILTSVKSAPAKTRGSKKCVKIIFLGGVGEIGKNMTAIEYGNDIIVVDAGLTFPNNEDMPGIDLVVPDITYLVQNKDKVRGVLLTHGHEDHIGGVPYLMKELNPGTPLYGTKLTLMLTDNKLQENHVQNVPQRVVSAGDVVKLGAF
;
A
#
# COMPACT_ATOMS: atom_id res chain seq x y z
N ARG A 1 -5.08 39.49 -19.20
CA ARG A 1 -5.70 38.21 -18.85
C ARG A 1 -4.65 37.13 -19.06
N ALA A 2 -3.96 36.71 -18.01
CA ALA A 2 -3.04 35.59 -18.04
C ALA A 2 -3.79 34.40 -17.43
N GLY A 3 -4.07 33.39 -18.23
CA GLY A 3 -4.56 32.10 -17.81
C GLY A 3 -3.39 31.33 -17.19
N GLY A 4 -3.44 31.09 -15.89
CA GLY A 4 -2.53 30.17 -15.23
C GLY A 4 -2.98 28.73 -15.52
N GLU A 5 -2.22 28.01 -16.34
CA GLU A 5 -2.36 26.57 -16.49
C GLU A 5 -1.87 25.92 -15.19
N GLY A 6 -2.82 25.37 -14.43
CA GLY A 6 -2.52 24.56 -13.28
C GLY A 6 -1.83 23.27 -13.73
N THR A 7 -0.54 23.15 -13.43
CA THR A 7 0.25 21.95 -13.68
C THR A 7 -0.28 20.84 -12.78
N ALA A 8 -0.97 19.86 -13.37
CA ALA A 8 -1.37 18.65 -12.68
C ALA A 8 -0.11 17.91 -12.19
N MET A 9 0.01 17.72 -10.88
CA MET A 9 1.07 16.90 -10.30
C MET A 9 0.70 15.43 -10.46
N THR A 10 1.48 14.72 -11.25
CA THR A 10 1.35 13.26 -11.39
C THR A 10 2.33 12.61 -10.42
N ALA A 11 1.82 11.97 -9.39
CA ALA A 11 2.62 11.13 -8.51
C ALA A 11 2.86 9.77 -9.20
N THR A 12 4.12 9.41 -9.38
CA THR A 12 4.49 8.08 -9.87
C THR A 12 4.99 7.27 -8.69
N PHE A 13 4.35 6.15 -8.42
CA PHE A 13 4.76 5.21 -7.38
C PHE A 13 5.92 4.36 -7.87
N VAL A 14 7.02 4.37 -7.16
CA VAL A 14 8.11 3.42 -7.35
C VAL A 14 8.13 2.51 -6.12
N PRO A 15 7.91 1.20 -6.26
CA PRO A 15 8.02 0.30 -5.12
C PRO A 15 9.48 0.28 -4.64
N VAL A 16 9.68 0.68 -3.40
CA VAL A 16 10.97 0.52 -2.72
C VAL A 16 10.87 -0.72 -1.86
N TYR A 17 11.43 -1.83 -2.34
CA TYR A 17 11.50 -3.07 -1.58
C TYR A 17 12.67 -3.00 -0.59
N ASP A 18 12.41 -2.88 0.67
CA ASP A 18 13.39 -2.90 1.75
C ASP A 18 13.27 -4.22 2.53
N GLY A 19 13.79 -5.31 1.99
CA GLY A 19 14.09 -6.53 2.78
C GLY A 19 13.05 -6.99 3.83
N GLY A 20 11.74 -6.75 3.64
CA GLY A 20 10.68 -7.26 4.52
C GLY A 20 9.90 -6.22 5.32
N ARG A 21 10.13 -4.93 5.10
CA ARG A 21 9.35 -3.86 5.71
C ARG A 21 8.48 -3.09 4.73
N GLY A 22 8.17 -3.67 3.59
CA GLY A 22 7.46 -3.15 2.45
C GLY A 22 6.87 -1.74 2.60
N ALA A 23 7.48 -0.77 1.97
CA ALA A 23 6.95 0.59 1.88
C ALA A 23 7.03 1.09 0.44
N LEU A 24 5.99 1.77 -0.03
CA LEU A 24 5.97 2.49 -1.29
C LEU A 24 6.33 3.96 -1.04
N ALA A 25 7.32 4.47 -1.76
CA ALA A 25 7.65 5.88 -1.76
C ALA A 25 7.00 6.55 -2.98
N ALA A 26 6.27 7.64 -2.76
CA ALA A 26 5.73 8.47 -3.82
C ALA A 26 6.73 9.60 -4.15
N GLU A 27 7.15 9.65 -5.40
CA GLU A 27 8.05 10.69 -5.90
C GLU A 27 7.27 11.81 -6.58
N LYS A 28 7.49 13.06 -6.18
CA LYS A 28 6.95 14.25 -6.84
C LYS A 28 7.76 14.54 -8.10
N ARG A 29 7.18 14.43 -9.27
CA ARG A 29 7.81 14.91 -10.51
C ARG A 29 7.47 16.37 -10.74
N THR A 30 8.44 17.26 -10.60
CA THR A 30 8.43 18.56 -11.24
C THR A 30 8.89 18.41 -12.69
N ALA A 31 8.20 19.07 -13.61
CA ALA A 31 8.42 18.97 -15.06
C ALA A 31 9.93 18.95 -15.41
N GLY A 32 10.39 17.87 -16.03
CA GLY A 32 11.67 17.77 -16.74
C GLY A 32 12.89 17.27 -15.97
N LYS A 33 12.75 16.81 -14.71
CA LYS A 33 13.89 16.20 -13.99
C LYS A 33 13.57 14.76 -13.57
N THR A 34 14.35 13.82 -14.08
CA THR A 34 14.35 12.42 -13.59
C THR A 34 15.19 12.39 -12.33
N PHE A 35 14.60 12.09 -11.18
CA PHE A 35 15.33 11.86 -9.95
C PHE A 35 15.92 10.45 -9.97
N VAL A 36 17.23 10.36 -9.80
CA VAL A 36 17.95 9.11 -9.53
C VAL A 36 18.15 9.03 -8.03
N ALA A 37 17.84 7.90 -7.43
CA ALA A 37 18.04 7.69 -6.00
C ALA A 37 19.51 8.00 -5.59
N ASP A 38 19.71 8.61 -4.42
CA ASP A 38 21.02 8.99 -3.90
C ASP A 38 22.00 7.79 -3.99
N PRO A 39 23.19 7.95 -4.62
CA PRO A 39 24.19 6.91 -4.72
C PRO A 39 24.61 6.33 -3.37
N LYS A 40 24.61 7.12 -2.28
CA LYS A 40 24.90 6.65 -0.92
C LYS A 40 23.84 5.69 -0.40
N TYR A 41 22.57 5.91 -0.73
CA TYR A 41 21.48 5.02 -0.37
C TYR A 41 21.62 3.69 -1.10
N LEU A 42 21.95 3.71 -2.39
CA LEU A 42 22.19 2.50 -3.20
C LEU A 42 23.41 1.72 -2.70
N GLN A 43 24.51 2.39 -2.30
CA GLN A 43 25.68 1.76 -1.74
C GLN A 43 25.42 1.13 -0.36
N LYS A 44 24.67 1.80 0.52
CA LYS A 44 24.28 1.27 1.83
C LYS A 44 23.40 0.03 1.69
N ARG A 45 22.57 0.01 0.67
CA ARG A 45 21.70 -1.12 0.31
C ARG A 45 22.50 -2.31 -0.25
N ALA A 46 23.48 -2.08 -1.12
CA ALA A 46 24.36 -3.11 -1.65
C ALA A 46 25.18 -3.78 -0.53
N ALA A 47 25.72 -3.02 0.41
CA ALA A 47 26.48 -3.54 1.56
C ALA A 47 25.64 -4.39 2.53
N LEU A 48 24.31 -4.17 2.59
CA LEU A 48 23.38 -4.98 3.39
C LEU A 48 22.99 -6.27 2.67
N SER A 49 23.02 -6.30 1.33
CA SER A 49 22.68 -7.49 0.54
C SER A 49 23.79 -8.55 0.54
N GLU A 50 25.06 -8.15 0.67
CA GLU A 50 26.20 -9.08 0.69
C GLU A 50 26.30 -9.97 1.95
N LYS A 51 25.52 -9.67 3.01
CA LYS A 51 25.51 -10.44 4.28
C LYS A 51 24.48 -11.55 4.39
N LYS A 52 23.70 -11.82 3.34
CA LYS A 52 22.70 -12.92 3.31
C LYS A 52 22.83 -13.76 2.04
N GLU A 53 23.94 -14.49 1.91
CA GLU A 53 23.98 -15.63 1.02
C GLU A 53 23.33 -16.84 1.70
N SER A 54 22.12 -17.21 1.26
CA SER A 54 21.62 -18.52 0.82
C SER A 54 20.09 -18.47 0.74
N SER A 55 19.56 -18.48 -0.47
CA SER A 55 18.12 -18.50 -0.85
C SER A 55 17.48 -17.18 -1.30
N ALA A 56 18.22 -16.22 -1.78
CA ALA A 56 17.62 -15.02 -2.37
C ALA A 56 17.05 -15.33 -3.78
N PRO A 57 15.88 -14.79 -4.13
CA PRO A 57 15.34 -14.90 -5.49
C PRO A 57 16.25 -14.21 -6.50
N LEU A 58 16.45 -14.84 -7.66
CA LEU A 58 17.25 -14.30 -8.74
C LEU A 58 16.45 -13.27 -9.54
N TYR A 59 17.00 -12.06 -9.64
CA TYR A 59 16.47 -10.99 -10.49
C TYR A 59 17.38 -10.80 -11.71
N ASP A 60 16.81 -10.47 -12.88
CA ASP A 60 17.60 -10.09 -14.05
C ASP A 60 18.14 -8.65 -13.94
N ALA A 61 18.92 -8.23 -14.95
CA ALA A 61 19.52 -6.88 -14.99
C ALA A 61 18.49 -5.74 -15.05
N THR A 62 17.21 -6.03 -15.24
CA THR A 62 16.11 -5.07 -15.27
C THR A 62 15.28 -5.06 -13.96
N GLY A 63 15.67 -5.92 -12.99
CA GLY A 63 14.96 -6.03 -11.70
C GLY A 63 13.70 -6.90 -11.76
N ILE A 64 13.50 -7.67 -12.83
CA ILE A 64 12.36 -8.57 -12.98
C ILE A 64 12.72 -9.96 -12.40
N LEU A 65 11.81 -10.50 -11.59
CA LEU A 65 11.95 -11.82 -10.97
C LEU A 65 11.96 -12.93 -12.04
N THR A 66 13.09 -13.58 -12.30
CA THR A 66 13.25 -14.55 -13.40
C THR A 66 12.92 -15.99 -13.05
N SER A 67 13.02 -16.41 -11.81
CA SER A 67 12.41 -17.67 -11.34
C SER A 67 12.42 -17.82 -9.82
N VAL A 68 11.33 -18.28 -9.27
CA VAL A 68 11.29 -18.94 -7.98
C VAL A 68 11.10 -20.43 -8.26
N LYS A 69 12.13 -21.25 -8.04
CA LYS A 69 11.91 -22.70 -7.99
C LYS A 69 11.06 -22.99 -6.75
N SER A 70 9.76 -23.02 -6.93
CA SER A 70 8.87 -23.57 -5.91
C SER A 70 9.15 -25.07 -5.81
N ALA A 71 9.64 -25.50 -4.67
CA ALA A 71 9.58 -26.92 -4.33
C ALA A 71 8.10 -27.36 -4.40
N PRO A 72 7.79 -28.55 -4.94
CA PRO A 72 6.42 -29.03 -5.02
C PRO A 72 5.86 -29.11 -3.60
N ALA A 73 4.93 -28.21 -3.29
CA ALA A 73 4.21 -28.24 -2.01
C ALA A 73 3.42 -29.55 -1.97
N LYS A 74 3.80 -30.46 -1.07
CA LYS A 74 2.96 -31.60 -0.72
C LYS A 74 1.62 -31.04 -0.30
N THR A 75 0.57 -31.30 -1.06
CA THR A 75 -0.82 -30.96 -0.77
C THR A 75 -1.27 -31.76 0.48
N ARG A 76 -0.87 -31.29 1.64
CA ARG A 76 -1.55 -31.59 2.88
C ARG A 76 -2.88 -30.86 2.80
N GLY A 77 -4.00 -31.57 2.91
CA GLY A 77 -5.34 -31.00 2.88
C GLY A 77 -5.36 -29.68 3.68
N SER A 78 -5.61 -28.60 2.98
CA SER A 78 -5.47 -27.23 3.48
C SER A 78 -6.47 -27.03 4.61
N LYS A 79 -6.03 -27.11 5.86
CA LYS A 79 -6.80 -26.57 6.98
C LYS A 79 -6.97 -25.08 6.67
N LYS A 80 -8.21 -24.64 6.50
CA LYS A 80 -8.52 -23.22 6.36
C LYS A 80 -7.99 -22.50 7.60
N CYS A 81 -7.02 -21.63 7.44
CA CYS A 81 -6.46 -20.81 8.52
C CYS A 81 -6.68 -19.33 8.20
N VAL A 82 -6.86 -18.54 9.24
CA VAL A 82 -6.84 -17.06 9.11
C VAL A 82 -5.38 -16.65 9.02
N LYS A 83 -5.06 -15.81 8.02
CA LYS A 83 -3.77 -15.14 7.91
C LYS A 83 -3.95 -13.67 8.27
N ILE A 84 -3.10 -13.16 9.14
CA ILE A 84 -3.01 -11.73 9.46
C ILE A 84 -1.70 -11.24 8.85
N ILE A 85 -1.77 -10.25 7.97
CA ILE A 85 -0.66 -9.75 7.19
C ILE A 85 -0.53 -8.26 7.50
N PHE A 86 0.52 -7.90 8.22
CA PHE A 86 0.84 -6.51 8.52
C PHE A 86 1.58 -5.92 7.32
N LEU A 87 0.97 -4.96 6.63
CA LEU A 87 1.55 -4.26 5.50
C LEU A 87 2.28 -2.99 5.94
N GLY A 88 1.90 -2.43 7.10
CA GLY A 88 2.56 -1.30 7.75
C GLY A 88 2.10 -1.15 9.20
N GLY A 89 2.70 -0.21 9.94
CA GLY A 89 2.35 0.13 11.31
C GLY A 89 2.91 -0.78 12.40
N VAL A 90 3.72 -1.80 12.07
CA VAL A 90 4.33 -2.69 13.05
C VAL A 90 5.81 -2.38 13.21
N GLY A 91 6.20 -1.93 14.40
CA GLY A 91 7.55 -1.51 14.71
C GLY A 91 7.92 -0.13 14.14
N GLU A 92 6.93 0.61 13.70
CA GLU A 92 7.06 1.97 13.16
C GLU A 92 5.82 2.80 13.51
N ILE A 93 5.90 4.12 13.39
CA ILE A 93 4.77 5.05 13.57
C ILE A 93 4.19 5.38 12.19
N GLY A 94 2.87 5.31 12.07
CA GLY A 94 2.16 5.60 10.82
C GLY A 94 2.06 4.39 9.90
N LYS A 95 1.53 4.59 8.70
CA LYS A 95 1.30 3.58 7.66
C LYS A 95 0.47 2.39 8.14
N ASN A 96 -0.45 2.61 9.06
CA ASN A 96 -1.26 1.51 9.61
C ASN A 96 -2.07 0.84 8.49
N MET A 97 -1.77 -0.42 8.23
CA MET A 97 -2.49 -1.24 7.25
C MET A 97 -2.32 -2.72 7.57
N THR A 98 -3.43 -3.41 7.70
CA THR A 98 -3.45 -4.85 7.98
C THR A 98 -4.42 -5.54 7.03
N ALA A 99 -3.97 -6.59 6.37
CA ALA A 99 -4.84 -7.49 5.61
C ALA A 99 -5.14 -8.74 6.42
N ILE A 100 -6.41 -9.16 6.42
CA ILE A 100 -6.84 -10.41 7.05
C ILE A 100 -7.39 -11.29 5.93
N GLU A 101 -6.78 -12.45 5.72
CA GLU A 101 -7.19 -13.41 4.69
C GLU A 101 -7.73 -14.68 5.32
N TYR A 102 -8.88 -15.14 4.81
CA TYR A 102 -9.44 -16.44 5.11
C TYR A 102 -10.00 -17.09 3.85
N GLY A 103 -9.39 -18.20 3.46
CA GLY A 103 -9.78 -18.88 2.23
C GLY A 103 -9.56 -18.03 0.98
N ASN A 104 -10.65 -17.59 0.35
CA ASN A 104 -10.62 -16.77 -0.87
C ASN A 104 -11.12 -15.35 -0.63
N ASP A 105 -11.17 -14.91 0.61
CA ASP A 105 -11.63 -13.59 0.99
C ASP A 105 -10.55 -12.85 1.78
N ILE A 106 -10.37 -11.57 1.47
CA ILE A 106 -9.46 -10.65 2.14
C ILE A 106 -10.25 -9.43 2.56
N ILE A 107 -10.09 -9.00 3.80
CA ILE A 107 -10.49 -7.68 4.26
C ILE A 107 -9.25 -6.88 4.62
N VAL A 108 -9.29 -5.57 4.40
CA VAL A 108 -8.20 -4.66 4.76
C VAL A 108 -8.69 -3.77 5.89
N VAL A 109 -7.90 -3.63 6.93
CA VAL A 109 -8.15 -2.72 8.05
C VAL A 109 -7.16 -1.58 7.96
N ASP A 110 -7.67 -0.39 7.76
CA ASP A 110 -6.97 0.86 7.53
C ASP A 110 -6.09 0.88 6.27
N ALA A 111 -5.75 2.06 5.82
CA ALA A 111 -4.82 2.32 4.74
C ALA A 111 -4.15 3.67 5.00
N GLY A 112 -3.20 3.66 5.92
CA GLY A 112 -2.53 4.86 6.38
C GLY A 112 -1.32 5.25 5.55
N LEU A 113 -0.80 6.42 5.84
CA LEU A 113 0.50 6.88 5.36
C LEU A 113 1.36 7.38 6.52
N THR A 114 2.61 7.71 6.25
CA THR A 114 3.48 8.47 7.16
C THR A 114 4.22 9.55 6.39
N PHE A 115 4.64 10.58 7.11
CA PHE A 115 5.50 11.63 6.57
C PHE A 115 6.95 11.28 6.91
N PRO A 116 7.82 11.20 5.90
CA PRO A 116 9.22 10.90 6.14
C PRO A 116 9.91 12.06 6.87
N ASN A 117 10.97 11.75 7.63
CA ASN A 117 11.89 12.77 8.07
C ASN A 117 12.69 13.28 6.86
N ASN A 118 12.70 14.60 6.65
CA ASN A 118 13.39 15.22 5.50
C ASN A 118 14.92 14.96 5.50
N GLU A 119 15.51 14.69 6.65
CA GLU A 119 16.92 14.36 6.75
C GLU A 119 17.24 12.97 6.19
N ASP A 120 16.33 12.00 6.37
CA ASP A 120 16.52 10.62 5.93
C ASP A 120 16.05 10.37 4.49
N MET A 121 15.05 11.14 4.04
CA MET A 121 14.40 10.94 2.73
C MET A 121 14.14 12.30 2.04
N PRO A 122 15.19 13.01 1.60
CA PRO A 122 15.02 14.32 0.96
C PRO A 122 14.22 14.19 -0.35
N GLY A 123 13.22 15.05 -0.51
CA GLY A 123 12.37 15.09 -1.71
C GLY A 123 11.22 14.06 -1.73
N ILE A 124 11.02 13.32 -0.64
CA ILE A 124 9.85 12.44 -0.46
C ILE A 124 8.83 13.18 0.40
N ASP A 125 7.61 13.35 -0.12
CA ASP A 125 6.54 14.04 0.60
C ASP A 125 5.77 13.11 1.54
N LEU A 126 5.59 11.83 1.15
CA LEU A 126 4.83 10.86 1.93
C LEU A 126 5.29 9.43 1.62
N VAL A 127 5.03 8.53 2.56
CA VAL A 127 5.32 7.10 2.43
C VAL A 127 4.05 6.32 2.72
N VAL A 128 3.71 5.39 1.83
CA VAL A 128 2.59 4.46 1.98
C VAL A 128 3.09 3.02 2.15
N PRO A 129 2.30 2.11 2.71
CA PRO A 129 2.64 0.70 2.81
C PRO A 129 2.87 0.06 1.44
N ASP A 130 3.65 -1.02 1.40
CA ASP A 130 3.72 -1.88 0.21
C ASP A 130 2.42 -2.70 0.08
N ILE A 131 1.64 -2.38 -0.93
CA ILE A 131 0.36 -3.02 -1.21
C ILE A 131 0.46 -4.13 -2.27
N THR A 132 1.67 -4.54 -2.65
CA THR A 132 1.89 -5.57 -3.69
C THR A 132 1.08 -6.84 -3.41
N TYR A 133 0.99 -7.27 -2.14
CA TYR A 133 0.18 -8.42 -1.77
C TYR A 133 -1.30 -8.25 -2.12
N LEU A 134 -1.86 -7.07 -1.87
CA LEU A 134 -3.27 -6.77 -2.17
C LEU A 134 -3.51 -6.68 -3.68
N VAL A 135 -2.58 -6.08 -4.42
CA VAL A 135 -2.65 -5.97 -5.89
C VAL A 135 -2.63 -7.35 -6.54
N GLN A 136 -1.75 -8.24 -6.09
CA GLN A 136 -1.68 -9.62 -6.59
C GLN A 136 -2.90 -10.46 -6.24
N ASN A 137 -3.65 -10.08 -5.21
CA ASN A 137 -4.83 -10.80 -4.72
C ASN A 137 -6.11 -9.94 -4.78
N LYS A 138 -6.16 -8.92 -5.62
CA LYS A 138 -7.25 -7.92 -5.64
C LYS A 138 -8.65 -8.54 -5.83
N ASP A 139 -8.75 -9.66 -6.54
CA ASP A 139 -10.02 -10.36 -6.76
C ASP A 139 -10.59 -10.99 -5.48
N LYS A 140 -9.75 -11.15 -4.46
CA LYS A 140 -10.16 -11.64 -3.14
C LYS A 140 -10.55 -10.53 -2.18
N VAL A 141 -10.18 -9.27 -2.45
CA VAL A 141 -10.45 -8.14 -1.55
C VAL A 141 -11.96 -7.83 -1.55
N ARG A 142 -12.58 -7.96 -0.37
CA ARG A 142 -14.02 -7.76 -0.18
C ARG A 142 -14.38 -6.36 0.29
N GLY A 143 -13.45 -5.66 0.88
CA GLY A 143 -13.63 -4.29 1.34
C GLY A 143 -12.50 -3.80 2.21
N VAL A 144 -12.50 -2.49 2.45
CA VAL A 144 -11.55 -1.79 3.31
C VAL A 144 -12.34 -1.19 4.48
N LEU A 145 -11.95 -1.52 5.70
CA LEU A 145 -12.57 -1.04 6.93
C LEU A 145 -11.68 0.05 7.53
N LEU A 146 -12.23 1.24 7.71
CA LEU A 146 -11.52 2.39 8.26
C LEU A 146 -11.92 2.57 9.72
N THR A 147 -10.95 2.47 10.62
CA THR A 147 -11.19 2.54 12.06
C THR A 147 -11.53 3.97 12.49
N HIS A 148 -10.77 4.96 12.02
CA HIS A 148 -10.98 6.37 12.28
C HIS A 148 -10.28 7.27 11.25
N GLY A 149 -10.45 8.59 11.35
CA GLY A 149 -10.08 9.55 10.31
C GLY A 149 -8.68 10.17 10.43
N HIS A 150 -7.74 9.60 11.19
CA HIS A 150 -6.37 10.11 11.23
C HIS A 150 -5.57 9.74 9.98
N GLU A 151 -4.58 10.55 9.65
CA GLU A 151 -3.80 10.46 8.43
C GLU A 151 -3.05 9.13 8.30
N ASP A 152 -2.53 8.64 9.40
CA ASP A 152 -1.83 7.37 9.50
C ASP A 152 -2.73 6.13 9.40
N HIS A 153 -4.07 6.35 9.24
CA HIS A 153 -5.09 5.32 9.03
C HIS A 153 -5.85 5.47 7.71
N ILE A 154 -6.05 6.71 7.21
CA ILE A 154 -6.81 6.93 5.98
C ILE A 154 -6.01 7.59 4.85
N GLY A 155 -4.83 8.14 5.13
CA GLY A 155 -4.07 8.93 4.16
C GLY A 155 -3.59 8.14 2.94
N GLY A 156 -3.39 6.83 3.07
CA GLY A 156 -3.03 5.92 1.98
C GLY A 156 -4.22 5.41 1.15
N VAL A 157 -5.47 5.67 1.57
CA VAL A 157 -6.68 5.17 0.89
C VAL A 157 -6.73 5.52 -0.59
N PRO A 158 -6.46 6.76 -1.03
CA PRO A 158 -6.50 7.09 -2.45
C PRO A 158 -5.55 6.25 -3.30
N TYR A 159 -4.39 5.94 -2.76
CA TYR A 159 -3.37 5.14 -3.44
C TYR A 159 -3.76 3.68 -3.52
N LEU A 160 -4.32 3.13 -2.43
CA LEU A 160 -4.84 1.77 -2.39
C LEU A 160 -6.01 1.59 -3.37
N MET A 161 -6.96 2.52 -3.38
CA MET A 161 -8.17 2.40 -4.21
C MET A 161 -7.89 2.52 -5.71
N LYS A 162 -6.79 3.14 -6.13
CA LYS A 162 -6.35 3.17 -7.53
C LYS A 162 -5.91 1.79 -8.04
N GLU A 163 -5.42 0.94 -7.15
CA GLU A 163 -4.84 -0.37 -7.49
C GLU A 163 -5.81 -1.53 -7.30
N LEU A 164 -6.83 -1.35 -6.44
CA LEU A 164 -7.85 -2.36 -6.21
C LEU A 164 -8.89 -2.41 -7.34
N ASN A 165 -9.68 -3.48 -7.37
CA ASN A 165 -10.76 -3.60 -8.33
C ASN A 165 -11.79 -2.48 -8.15
N PRO A 166 -12.27 -1.87 -9.25
CA PRO A 166 -13.37 -0.93 -9.20
C PRO A 166 -14.59 -1.54 -8.49
N GLY A 167 -15.17 -0.78 -7.58
CA GLY A 167 -16.31 -1.26 -6.81
C GLY A 167 -15.95 -1.91 -5.47
N THR A 168 -14.68 -2.04 -5.10
CA THR A 168 -14.27 -2.42 -3.74
C THR A 168 -14.79 -1.36 -2.75
N PRO A 169 -15.62 -1.72 -1.75
CA PRO A 169 -16.24 -0.74 -0.87
C PRO A 169 -15.33 -0.34 0.30
N LEU A 170 -15.47 0.94 0.71
CA LEU A 170 -14.95 1.46 1.97
C LEU A 170 -16.04 1.41 3.04
N TYR A 171 -15.68 0.98 4.23
CA TYR A 171 -16.53 0.97 5.42
C TYR A 171 -15.92 1.86 6.50
N GLY A 172 -16.73 2.67 7.14
CA GLY A 172 -16.28 3.53 8.24
C GLY A 172 -17.42 4.32 8.84
N THR A 173 -17.15 5.03 9.93
CA THR A 173 -18.12 5.96 10.48
C THR A 173 -18.36 7.11 9.50
N LYS A 174 -19.50 7.81 9.64
CA LYS A 174 -19.83 8.94 8.78
C LYS A 174 -18.71 9.98 8.72
N LEU A 175 -18.13 10.33 9.87
CA LEU A 175 -17.05 11.31 9.95
C LEU A 175 -15.79 10.81 9.22
N THR A 176 -15.39 9.56 9.47
CA THR A 176 -14.22 8.96 8.82
C THR A 176 -14.35 8.97 7.30
N LEU A 177 -15.53 8.56 6.79
CA LEU A 177 -15.77 8.53 5.35
C LEU A 177 -15.80 9.95 4.73
N MET A 178 -16.36 10.94 5.42
CA MET A 178 -16.31 12.33 4.94
C MET A 178 -14.87 12.85 4.81
N LEU A 179 -14.01 12.56 5.78
CA LEU A 179 -12.58 12.93 5.71
C LEU A 179 -11.88 12.17 4.58
N THR A 180 -12.19 10.89 4.41
CA THR A 180 -11.65 10.07 3.33
C THR A 180 -12.10 10.55 1.96
N ASP A 181 -13.35 10.99 1.82
CA ASP A 181 -13.90 11.51 0.56
C ASP A 181 -13.14 12.75 0.07
N ASN A 182 -12.81 13.67 0.96
CA ASN A 182 -11.96 14.82 0.64
C ASN A 182 -10.62 14.37 0.04
N LYS A 183 -9.97 13.36 0.66
CA LYS A 183 -8.70 12.82 0.16
C LYS A 183 -8.84 12.12 -1.19
N LEU A 184 -9.92 11.39 -1.40
CA LEU A 184 -10.22 10.78 -2.70
C LEU A 184 -10.36 11.83 -3.79
N GLN A 185 -11.09 12.93 -3.51
CA GLN A 185 -11.30 14.04 -4.45
C GLN A 185 -9.98 14.76 -4.76
N GLU A 186 -9.17 15.09 -3.77
CA GLU A 186 -7.84 15.70 -3.92
C GLU A 186 -6.90 14.85 -4.79
N ASN A 187 -7.03 13.54 -4.71
CA ASN A 187 -6.24 12.57 -5.48
C ASN A 187 -6.90 12.11 -6.78
N HIS A 188 -8.02 12.74 -7.19
CA HIS A 188 -8.77 12.42 -8.41
C HIS A 188 -9.26 10.97 -8.49
N VAL A 189 -9.56 10.34 -7.34
CA VAL A 189 -10.15 9.00 -7.27
C VAL A 189 -11.65 9.15 -7.16
N GLN A 190 -12.39 8.61 -8.12
CA GLN A 190 -13.84 8.75 -8.22
C GLN A 190 -14.54 7.38 -8.14
N ASN A 191 -15.85 7.43 -7.88
CA ASN A 191 -16.72 6.26 -7.91
C ASN A 191 -16.34 5.14 -6.93
N VAL A 192 -15.75 5.50 -5.77
CA VAL A 192 -15.47 4.55 -4.70
C VAL A 192 -16.74 4.33 -3.88
N PRO A 193 -17.27 3.10 -3.81
CA PRO A 193 -18.45 2.83 -2.98
C PRO A 193 -18.12 3.03 -1.49
N GLN A 194 -18.94 3.81 -0.80
CA GLN A 194 -18.77 4.07 0.63
C GLN A 194 -19.99 3.55 1.40
N ARG A 195 -19.75 2.91 2.55
CA ARG A 195 -20.75 2.32 3.41
C ARG A 195 -20.55 2.83 4.84
N VAL A 196 -21.49 3.66 5.29
CA VAL A 196 -21.49 4.14 6.68
C VAL A 196 -21.84 2.98 7.60
N VAL A 197 -21.07 2.83 8.65
CA VAL A 197 -21.29 1.86 9.73
C VAL A 197 -21.31 2.59 11.09
N SER A 198 -22.07 2.03 12.01
CA SER A 198 -22.22 2.51 13.37
C SER A 198 -21.88 1.42 14.38
N ALA A 199 -21.67 1.80 15.63
CA ALA A 199 -21.40 0.82 16.68
C ALA A 199 -22.57 -0.19 16.81
N GLY A 200 -22.23 -1.47 16.77
CA GLY A 200 -23.20 -2.56 16.83
C GLY A 200 -23.64 -3.10 15.46
N ASP A 201 -23.31 -2.43 14.36
CA ASP A 201 -23.59 -2.94 13.02
C ASP A 201 -22.76 -4.19 12.72
N VAL A 202 -23.39 -5.12 12.02
CA VAL A 202 -22.72 -6.34 11.51
C VAL A 202 -22.60 -6.24 10.00
N VAL A 203 -21.41 -6.29 9.51
CA VAL A 203 -21.09 -6.25 8.07
C VAL A 203 -20.58 -7.62 7.64
N LYS A 204 -21.21 -8.20 6.63
CA LYS A 204 -20.76 -9.47 6.05
C LYS A 204 -19.91 -9.22 4.81
N LEU A 205 -18.64 -9.68 4.85
CA LEU A 205 -17.66 -9.52 3.78
C LEU A 205 -17.08 -10.89 3.39
N GLY A 206 -17.71 -11.57 2.45
CA GLY A 206 -17.36 -12.93 2.08
C GLY A 206 -17.52 -13.88 3.27
N ALA A 207 -16.40 -14.44 3.71
CA ALA A 207 -16.34 -15.36 4.87
C ALA A 207 -16.24 -14.66 6.23
N PHE A 208 -16.14 -13.35 6.25
CA PHE A 208 -16.06 -12.50 7.46
C PHE A 208 -17.42 -11.94 7.82
#